data_4903b9e249592b14676c543cf5b6dcb3
#
_entry.id   4903b9e249592b14676c543cf5b6dcb3
#
_cell.length_a   1.000
_cell.length_b   1.000
_cell.length_c   1.000
_cell.angle_alpha   90.00
_cell.angle_beta   90.00
_cell.angle_gamma   90.00
#
_symmetry.space_group_name_H-M   'P 1'
#
loop_
_entity.id
_entity.type
_entity.pdbx_description
1 polymer ?
#
loop_
_entity_poly.entity_id
_entity_poly.type
_entity_poly.pdbx_seq_one_letter_code
_entity_poly.pdbx_strand_id
1 'polypeptide(L)'
;MKIAILGYGTVGSGVYEIITNGNTEELKKLEVKSVFARSRDKMHLATDDINEIINDEEISVVVECLGGLNPAYDFIKRSLENG
;
A
#
# COMPACT_ATOMS: atom_id res chain seq x y z
N MET A 1 5.58 -9.13 7.88
CA MET A 1 5.82 -8.56 6.55
C MET A 1 5.06 -7.25 6.43
N LYS A 2 5.76 -6.19 6.11
CA LYS A 2 5.14 -4.86 6.00
C LYS A 2 4.80 -4.56 4.57
N ILE A 3 3.59 -4.04 4.35
CA ILE A 3 3.09 -3.77 3.01
C ILE A 3 2.61 -2.32 2.89
N ALA A 4 2.62 -1.85 1.65
CA ALA A 4 2.02 -0.57 1.29
C ALA A 4 0.89 -0.82 0.30
N ILE A 5 -0.18 -0.05 0.42
CA ILE A 5 -1.31 -0.11 -0.50
C ILE A 5 -1.29 1.16 -1.34
N LEU A 6 -1.28 1.03 -2.64
CA LEU A 6 -1.34 2.19 -3.54
C LEU A 6 -2.78 2.42 -3.95
N GLY A 7 -3.39 3.42 -3.36
CA GLY A 7 -4.78 3.78 -3.60
C GLY A 7 -5.69 3.36 -2.46
N TYR A 8 -6.57 4.26 -2.06
CA TYR A 8 -7.50 3.98 -0.94
C TYR A 8 -8.93 4.32 -1.35
N GLY A 9 -9.34 3.87 -2.53
CA GLY A 9 -10.72 3.88 -2.96
C GLY A 9 -11.43 2.61 -2.48
N THR A 10 -12.43 2.17 -3.24
CA THR A 10 -13.23 0.99 -2.87
C THR A 10 -12.36 -0.26 -2.74
N VAL A 11 -11.47 -0.50 -3.70
CA VAL A 11 -10.62 -1.69 -3.68
C VAL A 11 -9.56 -1.60 -2.59
N GLY A 12 -8.87 -0.46 -2.50
CA GLY A 12 -7.79 -0.30 -1.52
C GLY A 12 -8.28 -0.37 -0.08
N SER A 13 -9.42 0.26 0.22
CA SER A 13 -9.99 0.19 1.56
C SER A 13 -10.45 -1.22 1.89
N GLY A 14 -10.99 -1.95 0.90
CA GLY A 14 -11.35 -3.35 1.09
C GLY A 14 -10.15 -4.22 1.41
N VAL A 15 -9.05 -4.03 0.68
CA VAL A 15 -7.81 -4.77 0.95
C VAL A 15 -7.29 -4.46 2.34
N TYR A 16 -7.31 -3.19 2.74
CA TYR A 16 -6.89 -2.78 4.07
C TYR A 16 -7.71 -3.49 5.16
N GLU A 17 -9.03 -3.53 4.99
CA GLU A 17 -9.90 -4.18 5.97
C GLU A 17 -9.64 -5.69 6.05
N ILE A 18 -9.44 -6.34 4.92
CA ILE A 18 -9.16 -7.77 4.89
C ILE A 18 -7.87 -8.08 5.66
N ILE A 19 -6.84 -7.27 5.46
CA ILE A 19 -5.55 -7.52 6.11
C ILE A 19 -5.62 -7.21 7.60
N THR A 20 -6.23 -6.08 7.97
CA THR A 20 -6.25 -5.64 9.37
C THR A 20 -7.21 -6.47 10.24
N ASN A 21 -8.29 -6.99 9.65
CA ASN A 21 -9.29 -7.77 10.38
C ASN A 21 -9.17 -9.27 10.15
N GLY A 22 -8.17 -9.71 9.37
CA GLY A 22 -8.02 -11.11 9.02
C GLY A 22 -7.64 -11.99 10.22
N ASN A 23 -8.20 -13.20 10.25
CA ASN A 23 -7.96 -14.16 11.33
C ASN A 23 -7.10 -15.33 10.91
N THR A 24 -6.76 -15.46 9.62
CA THR A 24 -5.90 -16.54 9.17
C THR A 24 -4.46 -16.28 9.57
N GLU A 25 -3.66 -17.34 9.67
CA GLU A 25 -2.26 -17.18 10.01
C GLU A 25 -1.50 -16.39 8.96
N GLU A 26 -1.86 -16.57 7.68
CA GLU A 26 -1.24 -15.84 6.59
C GLU A 26 -1.49 -14.34 6.71
N LEU A 27 -2.73 -13.94 7.02
CA LEU A 27 -3.07 -12.52 7.16
C LEU A 27 -2.46 -11.89 8.39
N LYS A 28 -2.30 -12.65 9.47
CA LYS A 28 -1.67 -12.14 10.70
C LYS A 28 -0.20 -11.79 10.51
N LYS A 29 0.44 -12.35 9.49
CA LYS A 29 1.83 -12.05 9.18
C LYS A 29 2.00 -10.74 8.40
N LEU A 30 0.90 -10.16 7.93
CA LEU A 30 0.91 -8.95 7.13
C LEU A 30 0.57 -7.74 7.98
N GLU A 31 1.31 -6.66 7.75
CA GLU A 31 1.06 -5.39 8.43
C GLU A 31 1.05 -4.28 7.40
N VAL A 32 -0.04 -3.52 7.34
CA VAL A 32 -0.09 -2.36 6.45
C VAL A 32 0.67 -1.22 7.11
N LYS A 33 1.76 -0.80 6.50
CA LYS A 33 2.58 0.28 7.03
C LYS A 33 2.20 1.63 6.44
N SER A 34 1.89 1.67 5.14
CA SER A 34 1.58 2.92 4.46
C SER A 34 0.52 2.71 3.40
N VAL A 35 -0.23 3.77 3.15
CA VAL A 35 -1.24 3.81 2.10
C VAL A 35 -1.02 5.06 1.27
N PHE A 36 -0.83 4.91 -0.04
CA PHE A 36 -0.73 6.06 -0.93
C PHE A 36 -2.13 6.52 -1.31
N ALA A 37 -2.46 7.76 -1.00
CA ALA A 37 -3.77 8.34 -1.26
C ALA A 37 -3.62 9.78 -1.71
N ARG A 38 -4.71 10.38 -2.20
CA ARG A 38 -4.69 11.77 -2.64
C ARG A 38 -4.48 12.76 -1.52
N SER A 39 -4.81 12.38 -0.31
CA SER A 39 -4.73 13.26 0.85
C SER A 39 -4.29 12.46 2.07
N ARG A 40 -3.42 13.07 2.88
CA ARG A 40 -2.98 12.46 4.14
C ARG A 40 -4.13 12.31 5.13
N ASP A 41 -5.22 13.05 4.93
CA ASP A 41 -6.39 12.98 5.79
C ASP A 41 -7.29 11.79 5.48
N LYS A 42 -6.99 11.04 4.42
CA LYS A 42 -7.83 9.93 3.97
C LYS A 42 -7.97 8.84 5.03
N MET A 43 -6.87 8.50 5.67
CA MET A 43 -6.83 7.58 6.80
C MET A 43 -5.47 7.73 7.49
N HIS A 44 -5.34 7.16 8.69
CA HIS A 44 -4.17 7.45 9.54
C HIS A 44 -2.82 7.02 8.98
N LEU A 45 -2.80 6.07 8.05
CA LEU A 45 -1.56 5.61 7.41
C LEU A 45 -1.34 6.24 6.02
N ALA A 46 -2.21 7.17 5.63
CA ALA A 46 -2.16 7.72 4.28
C ALA A 46 -1.01 8.71 4.10
N THR A 47 -0.39 8.63 2.94
CA THR A 47 0.57 9.63 2.48
C THR A 47 0.24 9.99 1.03
N ASP A 48 0.48 11.23 0.67
CA ASP A 48 0.36 11.70 -0.71
C ASP A 48 1.72 11.79 -1.41
N ASP A 49 2.78 11.37 -0.74
CA ASP A 49 4.13 11.36 -1.27
C ASP A 49 4.57 9.92 -1.50
N ILE A 50 4.58 9.51 -2.77
CA ILE A 50 4.97 8.15 -3.14
C ILE A 50 6.42 7.83 -2.75
N ASN A 51 7.26 8.84 -2.63
CA ASN A 51 8.65 8.61 -2.25
C ASN A 51 8.79 8.07 -0.83
N GLU A 52 7.85 8.39 0.05
CA GLU A 52 7.84 7.80 1.41
C GLU A 52 7.66 6.29 1.37
N ILE A 53 6.99 5.80 0.35
CA ILE A 53 6.79 4.36 0.18
C ILE A 53 7.97 3.73 -0.57
N ILE A 54 8.39 4.35 -1.67
CA ILE A 54 9.46 3.82 -2.51
C ILE A 54 10.77 3.70 -1.74
N ASN A 55 11.05 4.68 -0.88
CA ASN A 55 12.31 4.73 -0.13
C ASN A 55 12.25 4.01 1.22
N ASP A 56 11.12 3.42 1.57
CA ASP A 56 10.97 2.73 2.85
C ASP A 56 11.45 1.28 2.73
N GLU A 57 12.61 1.01 3.29
CA GLU A 57 13.24 -0.31 3.21
C GLU A 57 12.47 -1.40 3.96
N GLU A 58 11.59 -1.03 4.87
CA GLU A 58 10.81 -2.01 5.64
C GLU A 58 9.64 -2.56 4.85
N ILE A 59 9.21 -1.87 3.80
CA ILE A 59 8.08 -2.33 2.99
C ILE A 59 8.57 -3.41 2.03
N SER A 60 8.01 -4.61 2.17
CA SER A 60 8.38 -5.77 1.37
C SER A 60 7.46 -5.99 0.17
N VAL A 61 6.21 -5.56 0.26
CA VAL A 61 5.20 -5.81 -0.77
C VAL A 61 4.40 -4.53 -1.00
N VAL A 62 4.13 -4.25 -2.25
CA VAL A 62 3.29 -3.12 -2.64
C VAL A 62 2.08 -3.67 -3.39
N VAL A 63 0.88 -3.33 -2.91
CA VAL A 63 -0.38 -3.76 -3.52
C VAL A 63 -0.97 -2.59 -4.29
N GLU A 64 -1.14 -2.76 -5.60
CA GLU A 64 -1.65 -1.71 -6.46
C GLU A 64 -3.18 -1.76 -6.51
N CYS A 65 -3.82 -0.66 -6.13
CA CYS A 65 -5.27 -0.52 -6.10
C CYS A 65 -5.74 0.79 -6.71
N LEU A 66 -4.89 1.42 -7.54
CA LEU A 66 -5.21 2.74 -8.10
C LEU A 66 -6.20 2.69 -9.26
N GLY A 67 -6.31 1.55 -9.93
CA GLY A 67 -7.22 1.41 -11.04
C GLY A 67 -6.74 2.03 -12.35
N GLY A 68 -5.68 2.83 -12.31
CA GLY A 68 -5.05 3.34 -13.53
C GLY A 68 -3.99 2.37 -14.01
N LEU A 69 -3.71 2.33 -15.30
CA LEU A 69 -2.77 1.35 -15.82
C LEU A 69 -1.32 1.79 -15.73
N ASN A 70 -1.02 2.95 -16.30
CA ASN A 70 0.38 3.33 -16.47
C ASN A 70 1.03 3.92 -15.20
N PRO A 71 0.42 4.90 -14.54
CA PRO A 71 1.04 5.46 -13.34
C PRO A 71 1.21 4.43 -12.23
N ALA A 72 0.22 3.57 -12.04
CA ALA A 72 0.29 2.55 -10.99
C ALA A 72 1.39 1.54 -11.29
N TYR A 73 1.54 1.15 -12.53
CA TYR A 73 2.60 0.23 -12.94
C TYR A 73 3.98 0.82 -12.64
N ASP A 74 4.17 2.09 -12.97
CA ASP A 74 5.46 2.75 -12.73
C ASP A 74 5.78 2.79 -11.24
N PHE A 75 4.80 3.08 -10.38
CA PHE A 75 5.03 3.10 -8.94
C PHE A 75 5.46 1.73 -8.43
N ILE A 76 4.79 0.67 -8.85
CA ILE A 76 5.11 -0.68 -8.44
C ILE A 76 6.52 -1.05 -8.89
N LYS A 77 6.86 -0.74 -10.13
CA LYS A 77 8.18 -1.04 -10.68
C LYS A 77 9.28 -0.34 -9.91
N ARG A 78 9.08 0.96 -9.61
CA ARG A 78 10.08 1.73 -8.86
C ARG A 78 10.24 1.19 -7.44
N SER A 79 9.15 0.81 -6.79
CA SER A 79 9.23 0.23 -5.45
C SER A 79 10.02 -1.08 -5.47
N LEU A 80 9.80 -1.91 -6.45
CA LEU A 80 10.52 -3.18 -6.58
C LEU A 80 12.01 -2.96 -6.86
N GLU A 81 12.33 -1.95 -7.66
CA GLU A 81 13.73 -1.63 -7.97
C GLU A 81 14.47 -1.08 -6.75
N ASN A 82 13.77 -0.40 -5.87
CA ASN A 82 14.37 0.16 -4.65
C ASN A 82 14.35 -0.82 -3.47
N GLY A 83 13.44 -1.74 -3.49
CA GLY A 83 13.26 -2.68 -2.41
C GLY A 83 13.76 -4.05 -2.71
#